data_b22c017ecdfa1c2111fbf8d71531097d
#
_entry.id   b22c017ecdfa1c2111fbf8d71531097d
#
_cell.length_a   1.000
_cell.length_b   1.000
_cell.length_c   1.000
_cell.angle_alpha   90.00
_cell.angle_beta   90.00
_cell.angle_gamma   90.00
#
_symmetry.space_group_name_H-M   'P 1'
#
loop_
_entity.id
_entity.type
_entity.pdbx_description
1 polymer ?
#
loop_
_entity_poly.entity_id
_entity_poly.type
_entity_poly.pdbx_seq_one_letter_code
_entity_poly.pdbx_strand_id
1 'polypeptide(L)'
;MRRTLIKILLTIITLQAFVVSARAYSIKLEIRNLPDQYVYLAQYHGFSSQTLDSVKSKNGIAEFKGKNVLPQGIYYIFIKEKKLFDFHFANNKKTLTLSTDIEDPAYHLNVSGDETSKSFNDAHKTILKYRKQLDDKTVLLASNKYWGGDTIKVKKEIDSINSQYLDFFQSEMKKQKKGDFLYNLYKMAFGAQWSDYNPITDLDFSNPDLLHTPEYSFRMFIEKYCEKNIDAYADNITVAIANAEHIVHKTDPQSDYRAHILDYIVITYLSTLHTYPRDLRLEAVSCKLWEEYYNEKPWWISDYDYSVLKWRYDITKYNVIGMQGKNIVLPDQNETDRSLYGLKSKYKILVFWDSECEVCIEKVSHIQADYNELKSMGAEVFAVYTEAEYEQWKEYIAENELNWINVSDPEGVGTYDYDYGTYKTPRLYLLDENNIIIAKDFDSTKIIETISKQEKN
;
A
#
# COMPACT_ATOMS: atom_id res chain seq x y z
N MET A 1 -24.33 -24.73 -64.34
CA MET A 1 -23.92 -23.69 -63.36
C MET A 1 -24.86 -23.50 -62.15
N ARG A 2 -26.18 -23.44 -62.25
CA ARG A 2 -27.10 -23.28 -61.11
C ARG A 2 -27.11 -24.43 -60.07
N ARG A 3 -26.93 -25.70 -60.52
CA ARG A 3 -26.92 -26.86 -59.59
C ARG A 3 -25.60 -27.00 -58.79
N THR A 4 -24.50 -26.47 -59.31
CA THR A 4 -23.19 -26.50 -58.61
C THR A 4 -23.09 -25.40 -57.56
N LEU A 5 -23.69 -24.22 -57.81
CA LEU A 5 -23.77 -23.12 -56.87
C LEU A 5 -24.63 -23.45 -55.63
N ILE A 6 -25.74 -24.20 -55.83
CA ILE A 6 -26.62 -24.63 -54.73
C ILE A 6 -25.93 -25.68 -53.83
N LYS A 7 -25.10 -26.56 -54.41
CA LYS A 7 -24.32 -27.52 -53.61
C LYS A 7 -23.19 -26.85 -52.82
N ILE A 8 -22.54 -25.83 -53.36
CA ILE A 8 -21.51 -25.05 -52.64
C ILE A 8 -22.15 -24.21 -51.55
N LEU A 9 -23.33 -23.61 -51.78
CA LEU A 9 -24.05 -22.84 -50.75
C LEU A 9 -24.56 -23.72 -49.62
N LEU A 10 -25.04 -24.94 -49.90
CA LEU A 10 -25.46 -25.93 -48.90
C LEU A 10 -24.28 -26.49 -48.09
N THR A 11 -23.09 -26.63 -48.69
CA THR A 11 -21.88 -27.09 -47.99
C THR A 11 -21.33 -25.99 -47.07
N ILE A 12 -21.47 -24.69 -47.43
CA ILE A 12 -21.08 -23.56 -46.58
C ILE A 12 -22.07 -23.38 -45.42
N ILE A 13 -23.37 -23.61 -45.62
CA ILE A 13 -24.38 -23.52 -44.57
C ILE A 13 -24.25 -24.68 -43.55
N THR A 14 -23.80 -25.85 -43.97
CA THR A 14 -23.58 -26.99 -43.04
C THR A 14 -22.26 -26.89 -42.29
N LEU A 15 -21.28 -26.07 -42.75
CA LEU A 15 -20.05 -25.83 -42.03
C LEU A 15 -20.19 -24.76 -40.93
N GLN A 16 -21.24 -23.94 -40.99
CA GLN A 16 -21.52 -22.93 -39.94
C GLN A 16 -22.34 -23.46 -38.75
N ALA A 17 -22.84 -24.70 -38.80
CA ALA A 17 -23.70 -25.26 -37.77
C ALA A 17 -22.96 -26.06 -36.68
N PHE A 18 -21.64 -26.14 -36.72
CA PHE A 18 -20.82 -26.75 -35.67
C PHE A 18 -19.85 -25.77 -35.02
N VAL A 19 -20.32 -24.56 -34.67
CA VAL A 19 -19.75 -23.89 -33.55
C VAL A 19 -20.38 -24.52 -32.29
N VAL A 20 -19.89 -25.68 -31.92
CA VAL A 20 -20.02 -26.16 -30.56
C VAL A 20 -19.46 -25.03 -29.72
N SER A 21 -20.32 -24.32 -29.03
CA SER A 21 -19.94 -23.34 -28.02
C SER A 21 -19.07 -24.07 -26.99
N ALA A 22 -17.79 -24.18 -27.29
CA ALA A 22 -16.83 -24.78 -26.38
C ALA A 22 -16.85 -23.94 -25.10
N ARG A 23 -17.27 -24.53 -24.01
CA ARG A 23 -17.19 -23.88 -22.68
C ARG A 23 -15.74 -23.52 -22.46
N ALA A 24 -15.48 -22.28 -22.16
CA ALA A 24 -14.11 -21.83 -21.89
C ALA A 24 -13.60 -22.38 -20.57
N TYR A 25 -14.49 -22.58 -19.56
CA TYR A 25 -14.13 -23.23 -18.30
C TYR A 25 -15.31 -23.97 -17.67
N SER A 26 -14.98 -24.95 -16.81
CA SER A 26 -15.88 -25.62 -15.88
C SER A 26 -15.13 -25.87 -14.57
N ILE A 27 -15.63 -25.32 -13.47
CA ILE A 27 -15.08 -25.53 -12.13
C ILE A 27 -16.16 -26.26 -11.33
N LYS A 28 -15.98 -27.55 -11.13
CA LYS A 28 -16.86 -28.39 -10.31
C LYS A 28 -16.44 -28.30 -8.86
N LEU A 29 -17.39 -28.06 -7.99
CA LEU A 29 -17.20 -27.91 -6.57
C LEU A 29 -17.97 -28.99 -5.84
N GLU A 30 -17.32 -29.71 -4.92
CA GLU A 30 -17.89 -30.75 -4.06
C GLU A 30 -17.49 -30.45 -2.61
N ILE A 31 -18.40 -29.87 -1.82
CA ILE A 31 -18.13 -29.53 -0.43
C ILE A 31 -19.03 -30.37 0.48
N ARG A 32 -18.43 -31.32 1.18
CA ARG A 32 -19.14 -32.15 2.12
C ARG A 32 -19.72 -31.31 3.27
N ASN A 33 -20.95 -31.62 3.68
CA ASN A 33 -21.68 -30.93 4.76
C ASN A 33 -22.01 -29.45 4.45
N LEU A 34 -21.89 -28.99 3.17
CA LEU A 34 -22.35 -27.69 2.78
C LEU A 34 -23.88 -27.71 2.61
N PRO A 35 -24.64 -26.86 3.34
CA PRO A 35 -26.08 -26.74 3.10
C PRO A 35 -26.39 -26.10 1.76
N ASP A 36 -27.59 -26.31 1.24
CA ASP A 36 -28.06 -25.69 -0.02
C ASP A 36 -28.09 -24.17 0.12
N GLN A 37 -27.16 -23.51 -0.54
CA GLN A 37 -27.01 -22.05 -0.53
C GLN A 37 -26.27 -21.55 -1.77
N TYR A 38 -26.21 -20.23 -1.96
CA TYR A 38 -25.34 -19.65 -2.99
C TYR A 38 -23.87 -19.78 -2.60
N VAL A 39 -23.07 -20.18 -3.59
CA VAL A 39 -21.61 -20.23 -3.55
C VAL A 39 -21.10 -19.28 -4.62
N TYR A 40 -20.09 -18.54 -4.33
CA TYR A 40 -19.54 -17.48 -5.18
C TYR A 40 -18.12 -17.81 -5.59
N LEU A 41 -17.83 -17.56 -6.87
CA LEU A 41 -16.49 -17.59 -7.45
C LEU A 41 -15.96 -16.16 -7.55
N ALA A 42 -14.80 -15.90 -7.00
CA ALA A 42 -14.13 -14.63 -7.13
C ALA A 42 -12.67 -14.77 -7.53
N GLN A 43 -12.13 -13.72 -8.08
CA GLN A 43 -10.74 -13.57 -8.49
C GLN A 43 -10.11 -12.38 -7.80
N TYR A 44 -8.82 -12.48 -7.44
CA TYR A 44 -8.04 -11.32 -7.06
C TYR A 44 -7.77 -10.44 -8.28
N HIS A 45 -7.83 -9.13 -8.09
CA HIS A 45 -7.61 -8.15 -9.13
C HIS A 45 -6.92 -6.92 -8.55
N GLY A 46 -5.59 -6.91 -8.60
CA GLY A 46 -4.76 -5.88 -7.98
C GLY A 46 -4.98 -5.80 -6.47
N PHE A 47 -5.47 -4.65 -5.99
CA PHE A 47 -5.74 -4.38 -4.57
C PHE A 47 -7.19 -4.63 -4.18
N SER A 48 -7.92 -5.33 -5.01
CA SER A 48 -9.32 -5.67 -4.80
C SER A 48 -9.60 -7.12 -5.20
N SER A 49 -10.85 -7.51 -5.10
CA SER A 49 -11.32 -8.77 -5.64
C SER A 49 -12.62 -8.56 -6.40
N GLN A 50 -12.81 -9.37 -7.42
CA GLN A 50 -13.99 -9.32 -8.27
C GLN A 50 -14.77 -10.62 -8.17
N THR A 51 -16.06 -10.53 -7.81
CA THR A 51 -16.98 -11.66 -7.93
C THR A 51 -17.31 -11.89 -9.39
N LEU A 52 -17.04 -13.09 -9.89
CA LEU A 52 -17.21 -13.46 -11.29
C LEU A 52 -18.53 -14.20 -11.54
N ASP A 53 -18.93 -15.04 -10.60
CA ASP A 53 -20.12 -15.91 -10.79
C ASP A 53 -20.69 -16.34 -9.43
N SER A 54 -21.96 -16.76 -9.46
CA SER A 54 -22.64 -17.33 -8.30
C SER A 54 -23.55 -18.48 -8.73
N VAL A 55 -23.49 -19.59 -8.00
CA VAL A 55 -24.29 -20.79 -8.27
C VAL A 55 -24.90 -21.30 -6.97
N LYS A 56 -26.16 -21.73 -7.00
CA LYS A 56 -26.80 -22.37 -5.85
C LYS A 56 -26.31 -23.82 -5.75
N SER A 57 -25.65 -24.15 -4.64
CA SER A 57 -25.27 -25.53 -4.34
C SER A 57 -26.49 -26.40 -4.05
N LYS A 58 -26.39 -27.67 -4.40
CA LYS A 58 -27.38 -28.70 -4.09
C LYS A 58 -26.64 -29.94 -3.55
N ASN A 59 -26.95 -30.34 -2.32
CA ASN A 59 -26.28 -31.46 -1.65
C ASN A 59 -24.75 -31.30 -1.64
N GLY A 60 -24.26 -30.10 -1.42
CA GLY A 60 -22.82 -29.79 -1.42
C GLY A 60 -22.15 -29.70 -2.79
N ILE A 61 -22.89 -29.84 -3.89
CA ILE A 61 -22.37 -29.78 -5.25
C ILE A 61 -22.75 -28.45 -5.90
N ALA A 62 -21.78 -27.80 -6.55
CA ALA A 62 -21.98 -26.63 -7.40
C ALA A 62 -21.07 -26.75 -8.65
N GLU A 63 -21.40 -26.07 -9.75
CA GLU A 63 -20.57 -26.04 -10.94
C GLU A 63 -20.63 -24.66 -11.61
N PHE A 64 -19.50 -23.98 -11.66
CA PHE A 64 -19.32 -22.73 -12.39
C PHE A 64 -18.92 -23.02 -13.83
N LYS A 65 -19.61 -22.41 -14.79
CA LYS A 65 -19.39 -22.60 -16.23
C LYS A 65 -19.46 -21.29 -16.96
N GLY A 66 -18.46 -20.99 -17.76
CA GLY A 66 -18.43 -19.78 -18.56
C GLY A 66 -18.00 -20.01 -20.01
N LYS A 67 -18.36 -19.05 -20.87
CA LYS A 67 -17.95 -19.00 -22.27
C LYS A 67 -16.68 -18.18 -22.47
N ASN A 68 -16.39 -17.27 -21.54
CA ASN A 68 -15.19 -16.44 -21.57
C ASN A 68 -14.03 -17.20 -20.93
N VAL A 69 -12.84 -17.02 -21.47
CA VAL A 69 -11.62 -17.56 -20.88
C VAL A 69 -11.34 -16.80 -19.60
N LEU A 70 -11.11 -17.52 -18.50
CA LEU A 70 -10.62 -16.94 -17.28
C LEU A 70 -9.08 -16.75 -17.39
N PRO A 71 -8.52 -15.61 -16.99
CA PRO A 71 -7.08 -15.41 -16.93
C PRO A 71 -6.43 -16.40 -15.95
N GLN A 72 -5.15 -16.67 -16.14
CA GLN A 72 -4.38 -17.41 -15.13
C GLN A 72 -4.31 -16.59 -13.85
N GLY A 73 -4.47 -17.24 -12.69
CA GLY A 73 -4.44 -16.52 -11.44
C GLY A 73 -4.88 -17.32 -10.22
N ILE A 74 -4.94 -16.64 -9.11
CA ILE A 74 -5.51 -17.16 -7.86
C ILE A 74 -6.96 -16.71 -7.76
N TYR A 75 -7.81 -17.69 -7.57
CA TYR A 75 -9.24 -17.56 -7.37
C TYR A 75 -9.61 -18.04 -5.98
N TYR A 76 -10.77 -17.65 -5.51
CA TYR A 76 -11.28 -18.17 -4.24
C TYR A 76 -12.78 -18.43 -4.30
N ILE A 77 -13.19 -19.38 -3.45
CA ILE A 77 -14.60 -19.69 -3.20
C ILE A 77 -15.01 -19.05 -1.88
N PHE A 78 -16.20 -18.42 -1.88
CA PHE A 78 -16.79 -17.88 -0.67
C PHE A 78 -18.29 -18.12 -0.58
N ILE A 79 -18.82 -18.08 0.63
CA ILE A 79 -20.25 -18.18 0.96
C ILE A 79 -20.61 -17.01 1.87
N LYS A 80 -21.72 -16.33 1.62
CA LYS A 80 -22.05 -15.07 2.30
C LYS A 80 -20.83 -14.14 2.24
N GLU A 81 -20.23 -13.80 3.35
CA GLU A 81 -19.01 -12.97 3.41
C GLU A 81 -17.76 -13.76 3.83
N LYS A 82 -17.90 -15.09 4.02
CA LYS A 82 -16.80 -15.95 4.47
C LYS A 82 -16.07 -16.61 3.31
N LYS A 83 -14.79 -16.27 3.13
CA LYS A 83 -13.89 -17.01 2.21
C LYS A 83 -13.67 -18.42 2.75
N LEU A 84 -13.79 -19.43 1.87
CA LEU A 84 -13.56 -20.83 2.19
C LEU A 84 -12.12 -21.24 1.89
N PHE A 85 -11.66 -21.00 0.67
CA PHE A 85 -10.30 -21.34 0.25
C PHE A 85 -9.90 -20.63 -1.05
N ASP A 86 -8.59 -20.52 -1.24
CA ASP A 86 -7.96 -20.09 -2.48
C ASP A 86 -7.56 -21.30 -3.33
N PHE A 87 -7.56 -21.14 -4.64
CA PHE A 87 -7.05 -22.14 -5.59
C PHE A 87 -6.45 -21.46 -6.82
N HIS A 88 -5.48 -22.12 -7.44
CA HIS A 88 -4.91 -21.68 -8.71
C HIS A 88 -5.76 -22.18 -9.87
N PHE A 89 -5.96 -21.34 -10.88
CA PHE A 89 -6.57 -21.70 -12.16
C PHE A 89 -5.62 -21.34 -13.30
N ALA A 90 -5.18 -22.36 -14.07
CA ALA A 90 -4.39 -22.16 -15.27
C ALA A 90 -5.33 -22.02 -16.48
N ASN A 91 -5.14 -20.95 -17.28
CA ASN A 91 -6.00 -20.63 -18.40
C ASN A 91 -6.02 -21.68 -19.53
N ASN A 92 -5.07 -22.62 -19.51
CA ASN A 92 -4.94 -23.69 -20.50
C ASN A 92 -5.83 -24.91 -20.23
N LYS A 93 -6.56 -24.93 -19.11
CA LYS A 93 -7.43 -26.05 -18.71
C LYS A 93 -8.90 -25.64 -18.66
N LYS A 94 -9.74 -26.49 -19.24
CA LYS A 94 -11.18 -26.24 -19.35
C LYS A 94 -11.99 -26.75 -18.16
N THR A 95 -11.46 -27.70 -17.40
CA THR A 95 -12.19 -28.35 -16.30
C THR A 95 -11.29 -28.54 -15.09
N LEU A 96 -11.78 -28.12 -13.94
CA LEU A 96 -11.15 -28.30 -12.63
C LEU A 96 -12.19 -28.88 -11.66
N THR A 97 -11.81 -29.82 -10.81
CA THR A 97 -12.66 -30.30 -9.71
C THR A 97 -12.00 -29.97 -8.38
N LEU A 98 -12.76 -29.32 -7.52
CA LEU A 98 -12.38 -28.89 -6.18
C LEU A 98 -13.25 -29.65 -5.18
N SER A 99 -12.68 -30.49 -4.34
CA SER A 99 -13.41 -31.25 -3.31
C SER A 99 -12.86 -30.99 -1.92
N THR A 100 -13.75 -30.74 -0.94
CA THR A 100 -13.38 -30.45 0.44
C THR A 100 -14.55 -30.72 1.39
N ASP A 101 -14.46 -30.29 2.65
CA ASP A 101 -15.57 -30.18 3.59
C ASP A 101 -15.70 -28.76 4.14
N ILE A 102 -16.85 -28.47 4.78
CA ILE A 102 -17.15 -27.13 5.28
C ILE A 102 -16.47 -26.84 6.62
N GLU A 103 -15.95 -27.84 7.32
CA GLU A 103 -15.35 -27.68 8.65
C GLU A 103 -13.97 -27.03 8.57
N ASP A 104 -13.12 -27.55 7.64
CA ASP A 104 -11.80 -26.98 7.40
C ASP A 104 -11.49 -26.97 5.89
N PRO A 105 -12.20 -26.10 5.15
CA PRO A 105 -12.25 -26.21 3.68
C PRO A 105 -10.90 -25.95 3.00
N ALA A 106 -10.02 -25.15 3.58
CA ALA A 106 -8.72 -24.85 3.00
C ALA A 106 -7.72 -26.01 3.18
N TYR A 107 -7.69 -26.63 4.36
CA TYR A 107 -6.79 -27.74 4.66
C TYR A 107 -7.21 -29.05 3.99
N HIS A 108 -8.52 -29.29 3.86
CA HIS A 108 -9.06 -30.51 3.27
C HIS A 108 -9.27 -30.41 1.74
N LEU A 109 -8.90 -29.28 1.12
CA LEU A 109 -9.08 -29.06 -0.30
C LEU A 109 -8.26 -30.06 -1.12
N ASN A 110 -8.93 -30.78 -2.03
CA ASN A 110 -8.31 -31.59 -3.07
C ASN A 110 -8.63 -30.99 -4.43
N VAL A 111 -7.62 -30.89 -5.27
CA VAL A 111 -7.72 -30.33 -6.63
C VAL A 111 -7.39 -31.42 -7.63
N SER A 112 -8.22 -31.56 -8.65
CA SER A 112 -8.00 -32.50 -9.75
C SER A 112 -8.42 -31.89 -11.10
N GLY A 113 -7.89 -32.44 -12.18
CA GLY A 113 -8.12 -31.94 -13.54
C GLY A 113 -6.96 -31.08 -14.09
N ASP A 114 -6.07 -30.59 -13.21
CA ASP A 114 -4.86 -29.88 -13.62
C ASP A 114 -3.73 -30.09 -12.60
N GLU A 115 -2.57 -30.57 -13.06
CA GLU A 115 -1.44 -30.89 -12.21
C GLU A 115 -0.78 -29.63 -11.61
N THR A 116 -0.77 -28.51 -12.36
CA THR A 116 -0.22 -27.24 -11.86
C THR A 116 -1.08 -26.70 -10.71
N SER A 117 -2.40 -26.71 -10.87
CA SER A 117 -3.34 -26.29 -9.84
C SER A 117 -3.31 -27.21 -8.61
N LYS A 118 -3.11 -28.51 -8.81
CA LYS A 118 -2.92 -29.48 -7.74
C LYS A 118 -1.61 -29.23 -6.98
N SER A 119 -0.52 -29.05 -7.70
CA SER A 119 0.79 -28.74 -7.09
C SER A 119 0.75 -27.45 -6.26
N PHE A 120 0.10 -26.39 -6.78
CA PHE A 120 -0.16 -25.18 -6.01
C PHE A 120 -0.93 -25.47 -4.72
N ASN A 121 -2.02 -26.25 -4.81
CA ASN A 121 -2.83 -26.56 -3.63
C ASN A 121 -2.04 -27.33 -2.56
N ASP A 122 -1.20 -28.29 -2.96
CA ASP A 122 -0.37 -29.05 -2.01
C ASP A 122 0.68 -28.15 -1.35
N ALA A 123 1.30 -27.24 -2.10
CA ALA A 123 2.18 -26.22 -1.56
C ALA A 123 1.42 -25.25 -0.63
N HIS A 124 0.23 -24.81 -1.03
CA HIS A 124 -0.59 -23.89 -0.24
C HIS A 124 -1.00 -24.48 1.12
N LYS A 125 -1.35 -25.75 1.18
CA LYS A 125 -1.59 -26.45 2.45
C LYS A 125 -0.36 -26.41 3.38
N THR A 126 0.81 -26.56 2.82
CA THR A 126 2.07 -26.48 3.60
C THR A 126 2.31 -25.04 4.09
N ILE A 127 2.05 -24.04 3.27
CA ILE A 127 2.09 -22.62 3.64
C ILE A 127 1.13 -22.34 4.81
N LEU A 128 -0.10 -22.82 4.74
CA LEU A 128 -1.09 -22.66 5.82
C LEU A 128 -0.60 -23.28 7.14
N LYS A 129 0.06 -24.44 7.10
CA LYS A 129 0.65 -25.07 8.30
C LYS A 129 1.73 -24.20 8.94
N TYR A 130 2.66 -23.66 8.13
CA TYR A 130 3.70 -22.76 8.66
C TYR A 130 3.10 -21.49 9.24
N ARG A 131 2.14 -20.87 8.57
CA ARG A 131 1.44 -19.68 9.08
C ARG A 131 0.77 -19.94 10.42
N LYS A 132 0.03 -21.04 10.52
CA LYS A 132 -0.59 -21.42 11.80
C LYS A 132 0.43 -21.62 12.91
N GLN A 133 1.55 -22.30 12.64
CA GLN A 133 2.61 -22.47 13.64
C GLN A 133 3.22 -21.12 14.06
N LEU A 134 3.44 -20.19 13.14
CA LEU A 134 3.94 -18.86 13.44
C LEU A 134 2.94 -18.04 14.26
N ASP A 135 1.65 -18.08 13.90
CA ASP A 135 0.58 -17.42 14.65
C ASP A 135 0.50 -17.93 16.08
N ASP A 136 0.47 -19.24 16.27
CA ASP A 136 0.44 -19.89 17.59
C ASP A 136 1.65 -19.47 18.43
N LYS A 137 2.86 -19.41 17.84
CA LYS A 137 4.08 -19.00 18.54
C LYS A 137 4.12 -17.50 18.81
N THR A 138 3.58 -16.67 17.92
CA THR A 138 3.48 -15.22 18.12
C THR A 138 2.54 -14.89 19.29
N VAL A 139 1.39 -15.57 19.36
CA VAL A 139 0.47 -15.45 20.50
C VAL A 139 1.16 -15.90 21.80
N LEU A 140 1.89 -17.01 21.78
CA LEU A 140 2.64 -17.51 22.94
C LEU A 140 3.74 -16.52 23.37
N LEU A 141 4.46 -15.91 22.39
CA LEU A 141 5.47 -14.90 22.67
C LEU A 141 4.86 -13.67 23.38
N ALA A 142 3.74 -13.18 22.86
CA ALA A 142 3.01 -12.07 23.48
C ALA A 142 2.54 -12.40 24.91
N SER A 143 1.99 -13.60 25.11
CA SER A 143 1.60 -14.10 26.41
C SER A 143 2.79 -14.19 27.39
N ASN A 144 3.93 -14.75 26.93
CA ASN A 144 5.13 -14.86 27.76
C ASN A 144 5.74 -13.48 28.12
N LYS A 145 5.66 -12.49 27.21
CA LYS A 145 6.07 -11.11 27.53
C LYS A 145 5.21 -10.50 28.65
N TYR A 146 3.92 -10.78 28.64
CA TYR A 146 2.99 -10.21 29.62
C TYR A 146 3.05 -10.93 30.98
N TRP A 147 3.14 -12.27 30.96
CA TRP A 147 3.05 -13.10 32.16
C TRP A 147 4.39 -13.61 32.70
N GLY A 148 5.54 -13.19 32.11
CA GLY A 148 6.88 -13.54 32.60
C GLY A 148 7.38 -14.92 32.15
N GLY A 149 6.94 -15.46 31.01
CA GLY A 149 7.41 -16.73 30.46
C GLY A 149 8.73 -16.62 29.66
N ASP A 150 9.21 -17.77 29.17
CA ASP A 150 10.47 -17.87 28.39
C ASP A 150 10.31 -17.33 26.96
N THR A 151 10.60 -16.04 26.79
CA THR A 151 10.54 -15.37 25.49
C THR A 151 11.71 -15.73 24.58
N ILE A 152 12.89 -16.10 25.15
CA ILE A 152 14.07 -16.43 24.36
C ILE A 152 13.87 -17.75 23.62
N LYS A 153 13.33 -18.75 24.31
CA LYS A 153 13.01 -20.05 23.72
C LYS A 153 11.99 -19.89 22.58
N VAL A 154 10.90 -19.15 22.84
CA VAL A 154 9.84 -18.97 21.82
C VAL A 154 10.36 -18.21 20.59
N LYS A 155 11.22 -17.20 20.76
CA LYS A 155 11.86 -16.52 19.64
C LYS A 155 12.70 -17.48 18.79
N LYS A 156 13.52 -18.34 19.41
CA LYS A 156 14.30 -19.36 18.68
C LYS A 156 13.41 -20.35 17.92
N GLU A 157 12.25 -20.71 18.47
CA GLU A 157 11.30 -21.56 17.77
C GLU A 157 10.68 -20.84 16.56
N ILE A 158 10.33 -19.55 16.68
CA ILE A 158 9.87 -18.73 15.58
C ILE A 158 10.94 -18.63 14.48
N ASP A 159 12.20 -18.36 14.84
CA ASP A 159 13.31 -18.27 13.89
C ASP A 159 13.51 -19.61 13.15
N SER A 160 13.41 -20.74 13.86
CA SER A 160 13.49 -22.07 13.24
C SER A 160 12.33 -22.33 12.27
N ILE A 161 11.10 -21.96 12.61
CA ILE A 161 9.93 -22.11 11.72
C ILE A 161 10.10 -21.21 10.49
N ASN A 162 10.54 -19.96 10.67
CA ASN A 162 10.82 -19.04 9.57
C ASN A 162 11.87 -19.60 8.61
N SER A 163 12.97 -20.18 9.12
CA SER A 163 13.99 -20.80 8.28
C SER A 163 13.41 -21.95 7.45
N GLN A 164 12.64 -22.84 8.06
CA GLN A 164 12.01 -23.97 7.36
C GLN A 164 11.00 -23.48 6.30
N TYR A 165 10.25 -22.42 6.61
CA TYR A 165 9.29 -21.82 5.70
C TYR A 165 10.00 -21.18 4.50
N LEU A 166 11.13 -20.52 4.74
CA LEU A 166 12.01 -19.96 3.71
C LEU A 166 12.55 -21.05 2.77
N ASP A 167 13.11 -22.13 3.32
CA ASP A 167 13.62 -23.25 2.55
C ASP A 167 12.51 -23.89 1.70
N PHE A 168 11.31 -24.00 2.25
CA PHE A 168 10.15 -24.49 1.53
C PHE A 168 9.81 -23.60 0.32
N PHE A 169 9.71 -22.28 0.48
CA PHE A 169 9.46 -21.38 -0.64
C PHE A 169 10.51 -21.46 -1.73
N GLN A 170 11.80 -21.52 -1.35
CA GLN A 170 12.88 -21.68 -2.30
C GLN A 170 12.76 -23.01 -3.07
N SER A 171 12.36 -24.07 -2.39
CA SER A 171 12.14 -25.38 -3.03
C SER A 171 10.99 -25.33 -4.04
N GLU A 172 9.87 -24.67 -3.68
CA GLU A 172 8.71 -24.53 -4.59
C GLU A 172 9.07 -23.66 -5.82
N MET A 173 9.79 -22.54 -5.63
CA MET A 173 10.28 -21.75 -6.76
C MET A 173 11.16 -22.55 -7.72
N LYS A 174 12.07 -23.39 -7.21
CA LYS A 174 12.95 -24.22 -8.05
C LYS A 174 12.20 -25.25 -8.90
N LYS A 175 10.98 -25.64 -8.50
CA LYS A 175 10.12 -26.55 -9.28
C LYS A 175 9.46 -25.85 -10.45
N GLN A 176 9.39 -24.52 -10.45
CA GLN A 176 8.71 -23.72 -11.46
C GLN A 176 9.71 -23.23 -12.52
N LYS A 177 9.24 -23.05 -13.74
CA LYS A 177 10.03 -22.40 -14.77
C LYS A 177 10.08 -20.89 -14.49
N LYS A 178 11.28 -20.29 -14.59
CA LYS A 178 11.48 -18.85 -14.41
C LYS A 178 10.57 -18.07 -15.37
N GLY A 179 9.83 -17.09 -14.82
CA GLY A 179 8.86 -16.26 -15.54
C GLY A 179 7.43 -16.82 -15.56
N ASP A 180 7.20 -18.07 -15.19
CA ASP A 180 5.84 -18.60 -15.07
C ASP A 180 5.11 -17.93 -13.88
N PHE A 181 3.77 -17.93 -13.94
CA PHE A 181 2.92 -17.31 -12.92
C PHE A 181 3.25 -17.79 -11.49
N LEU A 182 3.32 -19.10 -11.27
CA LEU A 182 3.63 -19.65 -9.94
C LEU A 182 5.05 -19.33 -9.47
N TYR A 183 6.04 -19.27 -10.39
CA TYR A 183 7.38 -18.80 -10.06
C TYR A 183 7.33 -17.38 -9.51
N ASN A 184 6.68 -16.48 -10.22
CA ASN A 184 6.55 -15.08 -9.83
C ASN A 184 5.75 -14.93 -8.54
N LEU A 185 4.65 -15.69 -8.38
CA LEU A 185 3.84 -15.68 -7.16
C LEU A 185 4.66 -16.09 -5.92
N TYR A 186 5.39 -17.21 -5.98
CA TYR A 186 6.22 -17.64 -4.87
C TYR A 186 7.36 -16.66 -4.60
N LYS A 187 7.91 -16.07 -5.63
CA LYS A 187 8.97 -15.08 -5.50
C LYS A 187 8.49 -13.79 -4.84
N MET A 188 7.31 -13.30 -5.19
CA MET A 188 6.69 -12.16 -4.51
C MET A 188 6.39 -12.46 -3.05
N ALA A 189 5.79 -13.62 -2.78
CA ALA A 189 5.47 -14.04 -1.42
C ALA A 189 6.73 -14.19 -0.55
N PHE A 190 7.82 -14.70 -1.14
CA PHE A 190 9.13 -14.79 -0.51
C PHE A 190 9.70 -13.39 -0.21
N GLY A 191 9.76 -12.51 -1.20
CA GLY A 191 10.27 -11.14 -1.04
C GLY A 191 9.47 -10.31 -0.04
N ALA A 192 8.16 -10.57 0.09
CA ALA A 192 7.31 -9.90 1.07
C ALA A 192 7.65 -10.27 2.54
N GLN A 193 8.22 -11.43 2.80
CA GLN A 193 8.47 -11.91 4.16
C GLN A 193 9.91 -11.70 4.65
N TRP A 194 10.90 -11.61 3.75
CA TRP A 194 12.32 -11.56 4.13
C TRP A 194 13.02 -10.31 3.59
N SER A 195 13.49 -9.46 4.50
CA SER A 195 14.04 -8.13 4.22
C SER A 195 15.34 -8.14 3.42
N ASP A 196 16.15 -9.19 3.54
CA ASP A 196 17.49 -9.26 2.91
C ASP A 196 17.43 -9.68 1.44
N TYR A 197 16.26 -10.08 0.97
CA TYR A 197 16.07 -10.51 -0.40
C TYR A 197 15.92 -9.29 -1.33
N ASN A 198 16.70 -9.29 -2.42
CA ASN A 198 16.54 -8.31 -3.49
C ASN A 198 15.66 -8.88 -4.61
N PRO A 199 14.35 -8.63 -4.61
CA PRO A 199 13.44 -9.19 -5.60
C PRO A 199 13.62 -8.58 -7.00
N ILE A 200 14.36 -7.45 -7.09
CA ILE A 200 14.43 -6.56 -8.25
C ILE A 200 14.98 -7.25 -9.50
N THR A 201 15.98 -8.10 -9.33
CA THR A 201 16.76 -8.58 -10.48
C THR A 201 16.08 -9.66 -11.30
N ASP A 202 15.04 -10.31 -10.78
CA ASP A 202 14.52 -11.54 -11.38
C ASP A 202 12.99 -11.64 -11.50
N LEU A 203 12.20 -10.69 -10.98
CA LEU A 203 10.75 -10.71 -11.15
C LEU A 203 10.39 -10.11 -12.51
N ASP A 204 9.55 -10.82 -13.26
CA ASP A 204 9.04 -10.32 -14.52
C ASP A 204 7.78 -9.46 -14.27
N PHE A 205 8.00 -8.16 -14.09
CA PHE A 205 6.91 -7.18 -13.94
C PHE A 205 6.09 -6.99 -15.22
N SER A 206 6.53 -7.51 -16.36
CA SER A 206 5.76 -7.43 -17.60
C SER A 206 4.61 -8.43 -17.66
N ASN A 207 4.57 -9.42 -16.75
CA ASN A 207 3.51 -10.42 -16.72
C ASN A 207 2.21 -9.86 -16.13
N PRO A 208 1.16 -9.57 -16.92
CA PRO A 208 -0.10 -9.00 -16.44
C PRO A 208 -0.88 -9.94 -15.52
N ASP A 209 -0.61 -11.26 -15.56
CA ASP A 209 -1.28 -12.23 -14.70
C ASP A 209 -0.96 -12.00 -13.21
N LEU A 210 0.12 -11.23 -12.89
CA LEU A 210 0.43 -10.82 -11.51
C LEU A 210 -0.68 -9.99 -10.87
N LEU A 211 -1.53 -9.34 -11.67
CA LEU A 211 -2.75 -8.68 -11.21
C LEU A 211 -3.71 -9.64 -10.48
N HIS A 212 -3.64 -10.94 -10.81
CA HIS A 212 -4.50 -11.99 -10.28
C HIS A 212 -3.84 -12.79 -9.13
N THR A 213 -2.96 -12.15 -8.39
CA THR A 213 -2.35 -12.70 -7.17
C THR A 213 -3.05 -12.16 -5.91
N PRO A 214 -2.96 -12.86 -4.76
CA PRO A 214 -3.56 -12.36 -3.52
C PRO A 214 -3.07 -10.95 -3.19
N GLU A 215 -4.01 -10.05 -2.90
CA GLU A 215 -3.78 -8.63 -2.61
C GLU A 215 -2.61 -8.41 -1.65
N TYR A 216 -2.61 -9.13 -0.52
CA TYR A 216 -1.57 -8.99 0.48
C TYR A 216 -0.15 -9.25 -0.07
N SER A 217 0.02 -10.31 -0.88
CA SER A 217 1.33 -10.64 -1.46
C SER A 217 1.80 -9.57 -2.44
N PHE A 218 0.90 -9.06 -3.26
CA PHE A 218 1.19 -8.03 -4.24
C PHE A 218 1.51 -6.68 -3.57
N ARG A 219 0.66 -6.26 -2.62
CA ARG A 219 0.86 -5.03 -1.85
C ARG A 219 2.19 -5.02 -1.10
N MET A 220 2.43 -6.04 -0.29
CA MET A 220 3.66 -6.14 0.49
C MET A 220 4.91 -6.17 -0.39
N PHE A 221 4.80 -6.75 -1.57
CA PHE A 221 5.89 -6.75 -2.53
C PHE A 221 6.18 -5.34 -3.06
N ILE A 222 5.16 -4.60 -3.52
CA ILE A 222 5.32 -3.23 -4.02
C ILE A 222 5.89 -2.31 -2.93
N GLU A 223 5.33 -2.36 -1.71
CA GLU A 223 5.80 -1.57 -0.57
C GLU A 223 7.28 -1.85 -0.28
N LYS A 224 7.65 -3.11 -0.04
CA LYS A 224 9.04 -3.46 0.26
C LYS A 224 10.01 -3.16 -0.87
N TYR A 225 9.53 -3.20 -2.11
CA TYR A 225 10.35 -2.86 -3.26
C TYR A 225 10.63 -1.36 -3.31
N CYS A 226 9.59 -0.54 -3.19
CA CYS A 226 9.72 0.93 -3.21
C CYS A 226 10.43 1.45 -1.96
N GLU A 227 10.17 0.85 -0.79
CA GLU A 227 10.68 1.30 0.51
C GLU A 227 12.06 0.72 0.86
N LYS A 228 12.61 -0.12 0.00
CA LYS A 228 13.91 -0.74 0.26
C LYS A 228 15.00 0.32 0.41
N ASN A 229 15.73 0.24 1.53
CA ASN A 229 16.84 1.13 1.92
C ASN A 229 16.44 2.55 2.36
N ILE A 230 15.13 2.87 2.53
CA ILE A 230 14.71 4.16 3.07
C ILE A 230 15.14 4.33 4.53
N ASP A 231 15.18 3.25 5.31
CA ASP A 231 15.50 3.30 6.74
C ASP A 231 16.95 3.74 7.05
N ALA A 232 17.85 3.66 6.09
CA ALA A 232 19.26 3.87 6.37
C ALA A 232 19.70 5.34 6.33
N TYR A 233 19.19 6.17 5.38
CA TYR A 233 19.69 7.55 5.19
C TYR A 233 18.69 8.44 4.44
N ALA A 234 18.74 9.76 4.70
CA ALA A 234 17.92 10.78 4.04
C ALA A 234 18.04 10.79 2.50
N ASP A 235 19.18 10.41 1.98
CA ASP A 235 19.48 10.44 0.53
C ASP A 235 18.85 9.30 -0.28
N ASN A 236 18.18 8.34 0.37
CA ASN A 236 17.68 7.15 -0.31
C ASN A 236 16.28 7.30 -0.94
N ILE A 237 15.66 8.47 -0.86
CA ILE A 237 14.39 8.72 -1.54
C ILE A 237 14.54 8.62 -3.06
N THR A 238 15.69 9.02 -3.60
CA THR A 238 16.02 8.86 -5.03
C THR A 238 15.97 7.39 -5.46
N VAL A 239 16.42 6.47 -4.60
CA VAL A 239 16.35 5.03 -4.86
C VAL A 239 14.90 4.55 -4.85
N ALA A 240 14.08 5.03 -3.91
CA ALA A 240 12.66 4.69 -3.87
C ALA A 240 11.91 5.18 -5.12
N ILE A 241 12.20 6.40 -5.58
CA ILE A 241 11.67 6.94 -6.84
C ILE A 241 12.10 6.06 -8.02
N ALA A 242 13.39 5.76 -8.14
CA ALA A 242 13.91 4.92 -9.22
C ALA A 242 13.32 3.50 -9.21
N ASN A 243 13.08 2.93 -8.03
CA ASN A 243 12.42 1.64 -7.88
C ASN A 243 10.96 1.69 -8.36
N ALA A 244 10.21 2.71 -7.99
CA ALA A 244 8.82 2.90 -8.41
C ALA A 244 8.74 3.10 -9.94
N GLU A 245 9.56 3.98 -10.50
CA GLU A 245 9.68 4.19 -11.95
C GLU A 245 10.04 2.88 -12.67
N HIS A 246 10.98 2.11 -12.14
CA HIS A 246 11.38 0.82 -12.73
C HIS A 246 10.21 -0.16 -12.85
N ILE A 247 9.42 -0.33 -11.78
CA ILE A 247 8.23 -1.20 -11.85
C ILE A 247 7.28 -0.71 -12.94
N VAL A 248 6.95 0.58 -12.94
CA VAL A 248 6.01 1.18 -13.87
C VAL A 248 6.48 1.01 -15.33
N HIS A 249 7.76 1.27 -15.61
CA HIS A 249 8.32 1.16 -16.96
C HIS A 249 8.36 -0.27 -17.51
N LYS A 250 8.32 -1.29 -16.63
CA LYS A 250 8.28 -2.71 -17.06
C LYS A 250 6.89 -3.19 -17.44
N THR A 251 5.85 -2.42 -17.14
CA THR A 251 4.46 -2.79 -17.46
C THR A 251 3.99 -2.19 -18.79
N ASP A 252 3.03 -2.85 -19.44
CA ASP A 252 2.41 -2.32 -20.66
C ASP A 252 1.65 -1.03 -20.34
N PRO A 253 1.92 0.09 -21.04
CA PRO A 253 1.27 1.39 -20.83
C PRO A 253 -0.26 1.39 -20.89
N GLN A 254 -0.85 0.46 -21.62
CA GLN A 254 -2.30 0.36 -21.83
C GLN A 254 -2.95 -0.73 -20.97
N SER A 255 -2.20 -1.34 -20.03
CA SER A 255 -2.70 -2.43 -19.21
C SER A 255 -3.36 -1.93 -17.91
N ASP A 256 -4.43 -2.61 -17.50
CA ASP A 256 -5.01 -2.45 -16.16
C ASP A 256 -3.97 -2.73 -15.06
N TYR A 257 -3.01 -3.60 -15.33
CA TYR A 257 -1.93 -3.94 -14.41
C TYR A 257 -1.08 -2.71 -14.06
N ARG A 258 -0.67 -1.92 -15.10
CA ARG A 258 0.04 -0.65 -14.88
C ARG A 258 -0.80 0.35 -14.10
N ALA A 259 -2.07 0.49 -14.47
CA ALA A 259 -3.02 1.36 -13.78
C ALA A 259 -3.09 1.04 -12.28
N HIS A 260 -3.25 -0.22 -11.92
CA HIS A 260 -3.30 -0.66 -10.52
C HIS A 260 -2.01 -0.38 -9.75
N ILE A 261 -0.84 -0.58 -10.36
CA ILE A 261 0.44 -0.28 -9.71
C ILE A 261 0.57 1.22 -9.44
N LEU A 262 0.27 2.05 -10.44
CA LEU A 262 0.33 3.50 -10.32
C LEU A 262 -0.64 4.02 -9.26
N ASP A 263 -1.92 3.62 -9.33
CA ASP A 263 -2.93 4.02 -8.35
C ASP A 263 -2.50 3.63 -6.94
N TYR A 264 -1.98 2.41 -6.76
CA TYR A 264 -1.54 1.98 -5.44
C TYR A 264 -0.42 2.85 -4.88
N ILE A 265 0.66 3.06 -5.62
CA ILE A 265 1.81 3.85 -5.16
C ILE A 265 1.37 5.29 -4.89
N VAL A 266 0.66 5.92 -5.85
CA VAL A 266 0.23 7.31 -5.74
C VAL A 266 -0.74 7.50 -4.58
N ILE A 267 -1.80 6.68 -4.48
CA ILE A 267 -2.80 6.79 -3.41
C ILE A 267 -2.17 6.53 -2.05
N THR A 268 -1.34 5.48 -1.98
CA THR A 268 -0.74 5.02 -0.72
C THR A 268 0.20 6.07 -0.13
N TYR A 269 1.03 6.68 -0.96
CA TYR A 269 2.06 7.61 -0.47
C TYR A 269 1.59 9.08 -0.44
N LEU A 270 0.51 9.46 -1.14
CA LEU A 270 -0.19 10.75 -0.95
C LEU A 270 -1.26 10.70 0.15
N SER A 271 -1.43 9.56 0.84
CA SER A 271 -2.50 9.44 1.82
C SER A 271 -2.19 10.24 3.08
N THR A 272 -3.00 11.23 3.36
CA THR A 272 -3.01 12.00 4.61
C THR A 272 -3.71 11.26 5.76
N LEU A 273 -4.31 10.11 5.48
CA LEU A 273 -4.97 9.26 6.47
C LEU A 273 -3.93 8.31 7.07
N HIS A 274 -3.18 8.79 8.03
CA HIS A 274 -2.18 8.00 8.77
C HIS A 274 -2.85 7.00 9.71
N THR A 275 -3.29 5.88 9.18
CA THR A 275 -3.69 4.72 10.00
C THR A 275 -2.48 3.91 10.48
N TYR A 276 -1.30 4.12 9.88
CA TYR A 276 -0.03 3.51 10.26
C TYR A 276 1.11 4.52 10.15
N PRO A 277 2.17 4.44 10.98
CA PRO A 277 3.36 5.27 10.84
C PRO A 277 4.05 4.90 9.52
N ARG A 278 3.89 5.75 8.51
CA ARG A 278 4.59 5.67 7.23
C ARG A 278 5.72 6.68 7.19
N ASP A 279 6.72 6.36 6.42
CA ASP A 279 7.79 7.30 6.13
C ASP A 279 7.29 8.39 5.18
N LEU A 280 7.14 9.61 5.68
CA LEU A 280 6.62 10.74 4.90
C LEU A 280 7.54 11.18 3.76
N ARG A 281 8.79 10.68 3.72
CA ARG A 281 9.69 10.88 2.57
C ARG A 281 9.13 10.24 1.29
N LEU A 282 8.28 9.19 1.42
CA LEU A 282 7.64 8.52 0.29
C LEU A 282 6.64 9.39 -0.48
N GLU A 283 6.19 10.50 0.09
CA GLU A 283 5.38 11.47 -0.66
C GLU A 283 6.09 11.98 -1.91
N ALA A 284 7.44 12.07 -1.88
CA ALA A 284 8.24 12.43 -3.05
C ALA A 284 8.08 11.43 -4.21
N VAL A 285 7.94 10.13 -3.90
CA VAL A 285 7.67 9.10 -4.91
C VAL A 285 6.34 9.35 -5.60
N SER A 286 5.28 9.60 -4.80
CA SER A 286 3.97 9.91 -5.35
C SER A 286 3.95 11.20 -6.16
N CYS A 287 4.58 12.26 -5.66
CA CYS A 287 4.65 13.54 -6.39
C CYS A 287 5.36 13.35 -7.74
N LYS A 288 6.47 12.59 -7.79
CA LYS A 288 7.18 12.29 -9.00
C LYS A 288 6.34 11.51 -10.02
N LEU A 289 5.66 10.44 -9.56
CA LEU A 289 4.76 9.67 -10.43
C LEU A 289 3.53 10.46 -10.86
N TRP A 290 3.03 11.37 -10.00
CA TRP A 290 1.96 12.29 -10.37
C TRP A 290 2.36 13.17 -11.54
N GLU A 291 3.50 13.82 -11.46
CA GLU A 291 4.01 14.71 -12.53
C GLU A 291 4.18 13.99 -13.87
N GLU A 292 4.49 12.70 -13.85
CA GLU A 292 4.74 11.93 -15.07
C GLU A 292 3.45 11.27 -15.62
N TYR A 293 2.55 10.79 -14.78
CA TYR A 293 1.43 9.94 -15.21
C TYR A 293 0.04 10.51 -14.91
N TYR A 294 -0.09 11.50 -14.02
CA TYR A 294 -1.37 12.08 -13.59
C TYR A 294 -1.50 13.58 -13.87
N ASN A 295 -0.51 14.20 -14.52
CA ASN A 295 -0.59 15.61 -14.90
C ASN A 295 -1.81 15.87 -15.81
N GLU A 296 -2.12 14.92 -16.69
CA GLU A 296 -3.41 14.78 -17.35
C GLU A 296 -4.16 13.61 -16.74
N LYS A 297 -5.50 13.73 -16.62
CA LYS A 297 -6.31 12.65 -16.03
C LYS A 297 -6.16 11.35 -16.80
N PRO A 298 -5.66 10.27 -16.19
CA PRO A 298 -5.58 8.96 -16.82
C PRO A 298 -6.94 8.38 -17.18
N TRP A 299 -6.98 7.54 -18.21
CA TRP A 299 -8.21 6.93 -18.72
C TRP A 299 -8.91 5.97 -17.74
N TRP A 300 -8.18 5.44 -16.77
CA TRP A 300 -8.69 4.43 -15.83
C TRP A 300 -9.27 5.00 -14.54
N ILE A 301 -9.06 6.29 -14.25
CA ILE A 301 -9.55 6.90 -13.00
C ILE A 301 -10.83 7.71 -13.24
N SER A 302 -11.76 7.66 -12.28
CA SER A 302 -12.98 8.49 -12.34
C SER A 302 -12.67 9.99 -12.16
N ASP A 303 -13.56 10.88 -12.62
CA ASP A 303 -13.39 12.34 -12.41
C ASP A 303 -13.36 12.69 -10.92
N TYR A 304 -14.17 12.01 -10.12
CA TYR A 304 -14.22 12.23 -8.68
C TYR A 304 -12.90 11.81 -8.00
N ASP A 305 -12.44 10.59 -8.24
CA ASP A 305 -11.21 10.10 -7.62
C ASP A 305 -10.00 10.92 -8.06
N TYR A 306 -9.94 11.29 -9.35
CA TYR A 306 -8.90 12.17 -9.85
C TYR A 306 -8.90 13.52 -9.15
N SER A 307 -10.08 14.14 -8.93
CA SER A 307 -10.17 15.43 -8.26
C SER A 307 -9.69 15.36 -6.80
N VAL A 308 -10.03 14.28 -6.09
CA VAL A 308 -9.58 14.02 -4.71
C VAL A 308 -8.06 13.83 -4.65
N LEU A 309 -7.50 13.03 -5.56
CA LEU A 309 -6.05 12.78 -5.60
C LEU A 309 -5.29 14.04 -6.02
N LYS A 310 -5.83 14.80 -6.99
CA LYS A 310 -5.26 16.07 -7.42
C LYS A 310 -5.18 17.07 -6.27
N TRP A 311 -6.24 17.20 -5.49
CA TRP A 311 -6.22 18.05 -4.31
C TRP A 311 -5.12 17.62 -3.33
N ARG A 312 -4.98 16.32 -3.05
CA ARG A 312 -3.91 15.81 -2.19
C ARG A 312 -2.51 16.13 -2.72
N TYR A 313 -2.31 15.94 -4.02
CA TYR A 313 -1.06 16.30 -4.67
C TYR A 313 -0.78 17.79 -4.54
N ASP A 314 -1.77 18.65 -4.81
CA ASP A 314 -1.63 20.10 -4.79
C ASP A 314 -1.22 20.62 -3.41
N ILE A 315 -1.74 20.04 -2.32
CA ILE A 315 -1.37 20.42 -0.94
C ILE A 315 -0.09 19.74 -0.43
N THR A 316 0.50 18.81 -1.18
CA THR A 316 1.71 18.06 -0.78
C THR A 316 2.94 18.48 -1.57
N LYS A 317 2.78 18.77 -2.85
CA LYS A 317 3.90 18.98 -3.80
C LYS A 317 4.94 20.04 -3.41
N TYR A 318 4.59 21.00 -2.54
CA TYR A 318 5.48 22.07 -2.10
C TYR A 318 6.08 21.85 -0.70
N ASN A 319 5.67 20.78 0.01
CA ASN A 319 6.11 20.52 1.37
C ASN A 319 6.66 19.10 1.60
N VAL A 320 7.14 18.48 0.55
CA VAL A 320 7.80 17.18 0.64
C VAL A 320 9.15 17.31 1.35
N ILE A 321 9.49 16.31 2.19
CA ILE A 321 10.80 16.25 2.85
C ILE A 321 11.91 16.23 1.78
N GLY A 322 12.94 17.05 1.96
CA GLY A 322 14.03 17.29 1.02
C GLY A 322 13.82 18.51 0.10
N MET A 323 12.62 19.10 0.09
CA MET A 323 12.36 20.35 -0.65
C MET A 323 12.63 21.59 0.19
N GLN A 324 12.92 22.69 -0.49
CA GLN A 324 12.97 23.99 0.17
C GLN A 324 11.56 24.47 0.50
N GLY A 325 11.27 24.62 1.80
CA GLY A 325 10.01 25.18 2.28
C GLY A 325 9.84 26.62 1.79
N LYS A 326 8.61 27.01 1.48
CA LYS A 326 8.30 28.36 1.01
C LYS A 326 8.49 29.40 2.11
N ASN A 327 8.90 30.61 1.74
CA ASN A 327 8.99 31.69 2.71
C ASN A 327 7.60 32.13 3.18
N ILE A 328 7.48 32.41 4.47
CA ILE A 328 6.30 33.01 5.10
C ILE A 328 6.70 34.40 5.58
N VAL A 329 5.92 35.40 5.24
CA VAL A 329 6.07 36.76 5.78
C VAL A 329 4.72 37.20 6.34
N LEU A 330 4.62 37.30 7.64
CA LEU A 330 3.39 37.64 8.37
C LEU A 330 3.71 38.55 9.56
N PRO A 331 2.73 39.35 10.01
CA PRO A 331 2.92 40.22 11.21
C PRO A 331 2.99 39.39 12.50
N ASP A 332 3.84 39.82 13.41
CA ASP A 332 3.86 39.34 14.78
C ASP A 332 2.80 40.06 15.65
N GLN A 333 2.75 39.74 16.96
CA GLN A 333 1.82 40.33 17.91
C GLN A 333 1.98 41.85 18.09
N ASN A 334 3.06 42.43 17.57
CA ASN A 334 3.35 43.87 17.56
C ASN A 334 3.18 44.48 16.15
N GLU A 335 2.50 43.82 15.26
CA GLU A 335 2.26 44.23 13.86
C GLU A 335 3.57 44.43 13.05
N THR A 336 4.64 43.73 13.44
CA THR A 336 5.91 43.76 12.71
C THR A 336 6.04 42.52 11.85
N ASP A 337 6.26 42.72 10.55
CA ASP A 337 6.48 41.63 9.61
C ASP A 337 7.69 40.78 9.98
N ARG A 338 7.45 39.48 10.12
CA ARG A 338 8.46 38.45 10.35
C ARG A 338 8.56 37.53 9.18
N SER A 339 9.78 37.22 8.76
CA SER A 339 10.05 36.32 7.66
C SER A 339 10.68 35.03 8.16
N LEU A 340 10.13 33.89 7.75
CA LEU A 340 10.71 32.57 8.01
C LEU A 340 12.16 32.48 7.49
N TYR A 341 12.42 33.00 6.28
CA TYR A 341 13.78 33.05 5.72
C TYR A 341 14.69 34.07 6.41
N GLY A 342 14.10 35.05 7.06
CA GLY A 342 14.85 36.03 7.88
C GLY A 342 15.44 35.44 9.15
N LEU A 343 14.92 34.31 9.61
CA LEU A 343 15.35 33.61 10.80
C LEU A 343 16.74 32.97 10.61
N LYS A 344 17.69 33.42 11.44
CA LYS A 344 19.10 32.97 11.39
C LYS A 344 19.35 31.92 12.46
N SER A 345 18.96 30.70 12.21
CA SER A 345 19.15 29.55 13.09
C SER A 345 19.59 28.34 12.28
N LYS A 346 20.29 27.41 12.94
CA LYS A 346 20.71 26.13 12.31
C LYS A 346 19.51 25.29 11.96
N TYR A 347 18.51 25.27 12.85
CA TYR A 347 17.23 24.59 12.63
C TYR A 347 16.07 25.55 12.84
N LYS A 348 15.00 25.39 12.09
CA LYS A 348 13.75 26.14 12.22
C LYS A 348 12.61 25.18 12.49
N ILE A 349 11.92 25.36 13.60
CA ILE A 349 10.73 24.62 13.96
C ILE A 349 9.55 25.47 13.53
N LEU A 350 8.91 25.09 12.43
CA LEU A 350 7.74 25.76 11.90
C LEU A 350 6.50 25.00 12.38
N VAL A 351 5.64 25.69 13.14
CA VAL A 351 4.41 25.10 13.67
C VAL A 351 3.21 25.94 13.26
N PHE A 352 2.20 25.26 12.69
CA PHE A 352 0.88 25.85 12.41
C PHE A 352 -0.08 25.34 13.46
N TRP A 353 -0.76 26.24 14.15
CA TRP A 353 -1.53 25.89 15.33
C TRP A 353 -2.73 26.82 15.55
N ASP A 354 -3.62 26.37 16.41
CA ASP A 354 -4.83 27.02 16.83
C ASP A 354 -4.98 26.91 18.36
N SER A 355 -5.35 28.00 19.04
CA SER A 355 -5.50 28.08 20.49
C SER A 355 -6.74 27.36 21.04
N GLU A 356 -7.71 26.99 20.18
CA GLU A 356 -8.90 26.23 20.56
C GLU A 356 -8.75 24.72 20.30
N CYS A 357 -7.68 24.31 19.63
CA CYS A 357 -7.39 22.92 19.30
C CYS A 357 -6.55 22.26 20.40
N GLU A 358 -7.13 21.35 21.18
CA GLU A 358 -6.42 20.64 22.27
C GLU A 358 -5.12 19.98 21.82
N VAL A 359 -5.09 19.34 20.64
CA VAL A 359 -3.90 18.70 20.09
C VAL A 359 -2.84 19.73 19.68
N CYS A 360 -3.25 20.92 19.26
CA CYS A 360 -2.35 22.02 18.95
C CYS A 360 -1.68 22.53 20.24
N ILE A 361 -2.47 22.77 21.27
CA ILE A 361 -2.03 23.21 22.60
C ILE A 361 -1.02 22.20 23.17
N GLU A 362 -1.32 20.90 23.10
CA GLU A 362 -0.41 19.86 23.56
C GLU A 362 0.95 19.94 22.85
N LYS A 363 0.98 20.06 21.51
CA LYS A 363 2.22 20.17 20.75
C LYS A 363 3.01 21.45 21.07
N VAL A 364 2.33 22.59 21.17
CA VAL A 364 2.94 23.87 21.56
C VAL A 364 3.53 23.79 22.95
N SER A 365 2.82 23.13 23.88
CA SER A 365 3.32 22.93 25.26
C SER A 365 4.57 22.04 25.30
N HIS A 366 4.66 21.00 24.49
CA HIS A 366 5.87 20.18 24.40
C HIS A 366 7.07 21.00 23.87
N ILE A 367 6.84 21.81 22.83
CA ILE A 367 7.88 22.69 22.27
C ILE A 367 8.32 23.68 23.33
N GLN A 368 7.39 24.26 24.11
CA GLN A 368 7.68 25.24 25.17
C GLN A 368 8.51 24.60 26.29
N ALA A 369 8.18 23.39 26.71
CA ALA A 369 8.94 22.68 27.75
C ALA A 369 10.40 22.47 27.34
N ASP A 370 10.65 22.20 26.05
CA ASP A 370 11.97 21.88 25.50
C ASP A 370 12.69 23.10 24.91
N TYR A 371 12.07 24.31 24.92
CA TYR A 371 12.56 25.47 24.15
C TYR A 371 13.99 25.88 24.49
N ASN A 372 14.37 25.89 25.77
CA ASN A 372 15.74 26.26 26.18
C ASN A 372 16.78 25.28 25.64
N GLU A 373 16.48 23.99 25.65
CA GLU A 373 17.36 22.96 25.07
C GLU A 373 17.43 23.10 23.55
N LEU A 374 16.30 23.31 22.89
CA LEU A 374 16.22 23.57 21.45
C LEU A 374 17.05 24.75 21.01
N LYS A 375 17.02 25.86 21.81
CA LYS A 375 17.87 27.03 21.57
C LYS A 375 19.37 26.69 21.69
N SER A 376 19.74 25.86 22.66
CA SER A 376 21.14 25.43 22.83
C SER A 376 21.63 24.57 21.64
N MET A 377 20.73 23.87 20.94
CA MET A 377 21.01 23.12 19.72
C MET A 377 21.00 24.01 18.47
N GLY A 378 20.78 25.30 18.59
CA GLY A 378 20.71 26.24 17.47
C GLY A 378 19.36 26.23 16.74
N ALA A 379 18.31 25.71 17.37
CA ALA A 379 16.96 25.75 16.84
C ALA A 379 16.20 27.01 17.27
N GLU A 380 15.31 27.48 16.40
CA GLU A 380 14.38 28.58 16.67
C GLU A 380 12.98 28.22 16.18
N VAL A 381 11.96 28.68 16.88
CA VAL A 381 10.56 28.42 16.57
C VAL A 381 9.96 29.59 15.79
N PHE A 382 9.23 29.25 14.73
CA PHE A 382 8.37 30.13 13.95
C PHE A 382 6.96 29.58 13.99
N ALA A 383 6.10 30.15 14.83
CA ALA A 383 4.75 29.69 15.07
C ALA A 383 3.74 30.53 14.30
N VAL A 384 2.97 29.91 13.45
CA VAL A 384 1.92 30.53 12.63
C VAL A 384 0.57 30.16 13.24
N TYR A 385 -0.14 31.18 13.71
CA TYR A 385 -1.53 31.03 14.14
C TYR A 385 -2.45 31.06 12.93
N THR A 386 -3.33 30.08 12.82
CA THR A 386 -4.11 29.84 11.58
C THR A 386 -5.55 30.33 11.65
N GLU A 387 -6.01 30.81 12.82
CA GLU A 387 -7.39 31.28 13.02
C GLU A 387 -7.49 32.81 13.07
N ALA A 388 -8.73 33.29 13.06
CA ALA A 388 -9.02 34.73 12.98
C ALA A 388 -9.06 35.44 14.34
N GLU A 389 -9.03 34.69 15.45
CA GLU A 389 -9.21 35.20 16.82
C GLU A 389 -7.94 35.85 17.35
N TYR A 390 -7.57 36.99 16.78
CA TYR A 390 -6.30 37.67 17.00
C TYR A 390 -6.04 38.07 18.45
N GLU A 391 -7.05 38.53 19.20
CA GLU A 391 -6.87 38.94 20.61
C GLU A 391 -6.66 37.72 21.53
N GLN A 392 -7.40 36.61 21.30
CA GLN A 392 -7.18 35.37 22.05
C GLN A 392 -5.77 34.81 21.82
N TRP A 393 -5.27 34.87 20.59
CA TRP A 393 -3.91 34.46 20.24
C TRP A 393 -2.86 35.29 21.02
N LYS A 394 -3.03 36.62 21.12
CA LYS A 394 -2.12 37.49 21.90
C LYS A 394 -2.17 37.17 23.39
N GLU A 395 -3.37 36.96 23.92
CA GLU A 395 -3.56 36.60 25.34
C GLU A 395 -2.86 35.25 25.61
N TYR A 396 -3.07 34.25 24.74
CA TYR A 396 -2.45 32.93 24.88
C TYR A 396 -0.91 33.03 24.89
N ILE A 397 -0.31 33.79 23.97
CA ILE A 397 1.13 33.99 23.88
C ILE A 397 1.66 34.58 25.22
N ALA A 398 0.97 35.59 25.76
CA ALA A 398 1.38 36.28 26.99
C ALA A 398 1.24 35.40 28.23
N GLU A 399 0.11 34.70 28.36
CA GLU A 399 -0.16 33.81 29.50
C GLU A 399 0.77 32.59 29.55
N ASN A 400 1.17 32.05 28.39
CA ASN A 400 2.03 30.87 28.28
C ASN A 400 3.49 31.21 28.01
N GLU A 401 3.87 32.49 28.05
CA GLU A 401 5.25 32.97 27.86
C GLU A 401 5.93 32.40 26.61
N LEU A 402 5.20 32.40 25.45
CA LEU A 402 5.72 31.87 24.19
C LEU A 402 6.75 32.86 23.60
N ASN A 403 7.99 32.77 24.06
CA ASN A 403 9.08 33.73 23.78
C ASN A 403 9.83 33.49 22.46
N TRP A 404 9.16 32.86 21.47
CA TRP A 404 9.65 32.68 20.10
C TRP A 404 8.93 33.61 19.11
N ILE A 405 9.19 33.45 17.81
CA ILE A 405 8.48 34.21 16.79
C ILE A 405 7.08 33.66 16.61
N ASN A 406 6.08 34.45 17.00
CA ASN A 406 4.68 34.17 16.80
C ASN A 406 4.15 35.11 15.73
N VAL A 407 3.49 34.58 14.70
CA VAL A 407 2.88 35.34 13.61
C VAL A 407 1.44 34.89 13.37
N SER A 408 0.63 35.75 12.79
CA SER A 408 -0.72 35.39 12.36
C SER A 408 -1.06 36.04 11.02
N ASP A 409 -2.12 35.58 10.37
CA ASP A 409 -2.57 36.09 9.08
C ASP A 409 -4.00 36.67 9.19
N PRO A 410 -4.17 37.82 9.85
CA PRO A 410 -5.49 38.39 10.11
C PRO A 410 -6.21 38.83 8.82
N GLU A 411 -5.49 39.03 7.72
CA GLU A 411 -6.04 39.44 6.43
C GLU A 411 -6.28 38.26 5.47
N GLY A 412 -5.83 37.05 5.82
CA GLY A 412 -5.96 35.86 5.00
C GLY A 412 -5.23 35.95 3.65
N VAL A 413 -4.07 36.63 3.62
CA VAL A 413 -3.29 36.86 2.40
C VAL A 413 -2.19 35.82 2.18
N GLY A 414 -1.91 35.01 3.18
CA GLY A 414 -0.88 33.97 3.13
C GLY A 414 -1.25 32.81 2.20
N THR A 415 -0.24 32.19 1.61
CA THR A 415 -0.38 31.00 0.75
C THR A 415 -0.02 29.71 1.48
N TYR A 416 0.24 29.76 2.78
CA TYR A 416 0.74 28.66 3.57
C TYR A 416 -0.21 27.43 3.60
N ASP A 417 -1.50 27.62 3.36
CA ASP A 417 -2.46 26.52 3.25
C ASP A 417 -2.09 25.56 2.12
N TYR A 418 -1.67 26.11 0.98
CA TYR A 418 -1.18 25.31 -0.15
C TYR A 418 0.27 24.91 0.01
N ASP A 419 1.11 25.85 0.48
CA ASP A 419 2.55 25.66 0.53
C ASP A 419 2.96 24.62 1.60
N TYR A 420 2.19 24.53 2.69
CA TYR A 420 2.45 23.62 3.82
C TYR A 420 1.29 22.69 4.15
N GLY A 421 0.19 22.72 3.37
CA GLY A 421 -0.95 21.85 3.55
C GLY A 421 -1.64 22.00 4.90
N THR A 422 -1.87 23.24 5.35
CA THR A 422 -2.38 23.54 6.70
C THR A 422 -3.90 23.46 6.84
N TYR A 423 -4.59 22.90 5.85
CA TYR A 423 -6.04 22.64 5.90
C TYR A 423 -6.48 21.83 7.16
N LYS A 424 -5.54 21.30 7.89
CA LYS A 424 -5.71 20.64 9.19
C LYS A 424 -4.54 20.95 10.08
N THR A 425 -4.81 21.55 11.23
CA THR A 425 -3.85 21.82 12.30
C THR A 425 -3.90 20.71 13.37
N PRO A 426 -2.85 20.53 14.15
CA PRO A 426 -1.53 21.16 14.00
C PRO A 426 -0.69 20.55 12.88
N ARG A 427 0.13 21.39 12.22
CA ARG A 427 1.20 20.92 11.32
C ARG A 427 2.54 21.33 11.90
N LEU A 428 3.51 20.44 11.81
CA LEU A 428 4.84 20.64 12.37
C LEU A 428 5.90 20.30 11.33
N TYR A 429 6.81 21.24 11.07
CA TYR A 429 7.94 21.09 10.17
C TYR A 429 9.24 21.39 10.87
N LEU A 430 10.28 20.64 10.53
CA LEU A 430 11.65 20.96 10.88
C LEU A 430 12.41 21.30 9.59
N LEU A 431 12.99 22.50 9.53
CA LEU A 431 13.80 22.96 8.41
C LEU A 431 15.25 23.14 8.85
N ASP A 432 16.18 22.96 7.93
CA ASP A 432 17.60 23.29 8.14
C ASP A 432 17.89 24.80 7.94
N GLU A 433 19.16 25.18 8.03
CA GLU A 433 19.63 26.56 7.82
C GLU A 433 19.32 27.09 6.41
N ASN A 434 19.24 26.21 5.41
CA ASN A 434 18.93 26.52 4.01
C ASN A 434 17.42 26.51 3.72
N ASN A 435 16.60 26.30 4.76
CA ASN A 435 15.15 26.14 4.70
C ASN A 435 14.71 24.85 3.99
N ILE A 436 15.55 23.81 3.92
CA ILE A 436 15.15 22.51 3.44
C ILE A 436 14.31 21.80 4.53
N ILE A 437 13.15 21.28 4.16
CA ILE A 437 12.30 20.50 5.05
C ILE A 437 13.01 19.17 5.33
N ILE A 438 13.44 18.93 6.56
CA ILE A 438 14.16 17.73 6.96
C ILE A 438 13.29 16.76 7.77
N ALA A 439 12.18 17.24 8.33
CA ALA A 439 11.14 16.42 8.92
C ALA A 439 9.79 17.15 8.89
N LYS A 440 8.69 16.41 8.89
CA LYS A 440 7.34 16.97 9.06
C LYS A 440 6.42 16.03 9.84
N ASP A 441 5.41 16.59 10.51
CA ASP A 441 4.37 15.89 11.29
C ASP A 441 4.90 14.85 12.27
N PHE A 442 6.11 15.07 12.78
CA PHE A 442 6.73 14.18 13.75
C PHE A 442 6.13 14.40 15.16
N ASP A 443 6.40 13.45 16.03
CA ASP A 443 6.01 13.52 17.44
C ASP A 443 6.75 14.65 18.15
N SER A 444 6.01 15.68 18.63
CA SER A 444 6.58 16.84 19.31
C SER A 444 7.36 16.49 20.58
N THR A 445 7.04 15.36 21.24
CA THR A 445 7.80 14.87 22.40
C THR A 445 9.19 14.34 22.03
N LYS A 446 9.46 14.15 20.72
CA LYS A 446 10.73 13.63 20.18
C LYS A 446 11.49 14.67 19.36
N ILE A 447 11.16 15.94 19.50
CA ILE A 447 11.77 17.00 18.69
C ILE A 447 13.30 17.07 18.87
N ILE A 448 13.78 16.95 20.11
CA ILE A 448 15.22 16.92 20.45
C ILE A 448 15.90 15.69 19.80
N GLU A 449 15.25 14.51 19.90
CA GLU A 449 15.76 13.30 19.25
C GLU A 449 15.80 13.46 17.73
N THR A 450 14.78 14.09 17.15
CA THR A 450 14.67 14.35 15.71
C THR A 450 15.81 15.24 15.23
N ILE A 451 16.11 16.34 15.93
CA ILE A 451 17.24 17.23 15.62
C ILE A 451 18.57 16.50 15.80
N SER A 452 18.74 15.75 16.91
CA SER A 452 19.97 15.01 17.20
C SER A 452 20.30 13.94 16.16
N LYS A 453 19.30 13.37 15.52
CA LYS A 453 19.50 12.43 14.40
C LYS A 453 20.07 13.13 13.15
N GLN A 454 19.69 14.37 12.90
CA GLN A 454 20.21 15.15 11.77
C GLN A 454 21.69 15.51 11.95
N GLU A 455 22.17 15.62 13.18
CA GLU A 455 23.59 15.95 13.47
C GLU A 455 24.53 14.75 13.29
N LYS A 456 23.99 13.53 13.22
CA LYS A 456 24.76 12.28 13.06
C LYS A 456 24.87 11.82 11.62
N ASN A 457 24.11 12.44 10.72
CA ASN A 457 24.10 12.18 9.28
C ASN A 457 24.89 13.24 8.52
#